data_62bb28f07273fca87fe7c678fc755c9a
#
_entry.id   62bb28f07273fca87fe7c678fc755c9a
#
_cell.length_a   1.000
_cell.length_b   1.000
_cell.length_c   1.000
_cell.angle_alpha   90.00
_cell.angle_beta   90.00
_cell.angle_gamma   90.00
#
_symmetry.space_group_name_H-M   'P 1'
#
loop_
_entity.id
_entity.type
_entity.pdbx_description
1 polymer ?
#
loop_
_entity_poly.entity_id
_entity_poly.type
_entity_poly.pdbx_seq_one_letter_code
_entity_poly.pdbx_strand_id
1 'polypeptide(L)'
;NPKVDVIVNHNTRQNEATPLDSQNDASPLMQGGTSFPETLFSKQVFNIPGNYYSFDDAKAICNAYGSELATYQQVEDAYKNGGEWCNYGWSANQMALYPTQQNTYNNLQKIKGHEHDCGRPGINGGFIANPNVKFGINCYGNKPKINQEEEELMKIASPYPKTMQDIEFQKKIDYWKNKVDQILVSPFNYNTWGQV
;
A
#
# COMPACT_ATOMS: atom_id res chain seq x y z
N ASN A 1 16.82 11.06 -2.66
CA ASN A 1 15.35 11.15 -2.67
C ASN A 1 14.82 9.76 -2.47
N PRO A 2 14.26 9.44 -1.30
CA PRO A 2 13.57 8.18 -1.14
C PRO A 2 12.37 8.19 -2.07
N LYS A 3 12.33 7.25 -3.00
CA LYS A 3 11.13 6.93 -3.74
C LYS A 3 10.23 6.20 -2.74
N VAL A 4 9.26 6.91 -2.22
CA VAL A 4 8.22 6.28 -1.43
C VAL A 4 7.16 5.84 -2.42
N ASP A 5 7.18 4.58 -2.75
CA ASP A 5 6.18 4.00 -3.63
C ASP A 5 4.87 3.83 -2.87
N VAL A 6 3.84 4.17 -3.56
CA VAL A 6 2.47 4.28 -3.08
C VAL A 6 1.92 2.93 -2.69
N ILE A 7 1.44 2.81 -1.48
CA ILE A 7 0.58 1.69 -1.09
C ILE A 7 -0.82 2.24 -0.86
N VAL A 8 -1.72 1.97 -1.80
CA VAL A 8 -3.14 2.05 -1.52
C VAL A 8 -3.53 0.73 -0.87
N ASN A 9 -3.50 0.70 0.46
CA ASN A 9 -4.02 -0.44 1.19
C ASN A 9 -5.55 -0.41 1.16
N HIS A 10 -6.11 -1.02 0.12
CA HIS A 10 -7.51 -1.36 0.13
C HIS A 10 -7.71 -2.64 0.94
N ASN A 11 -8.31 -2.52 2.10
CA ASN A 11 -8.66 -3.64 2.98
C ASN A 11 -7.50 -4.44 3.59
N THR A 12 -6.75 -3.85 4.46
CA THR A 12 -6.38 -4.56 5.66
C THR A 12 -7.23 -4.03 6.80
N ARG A 13 -8.39 -4.65 7.03
CA ARG A 13 -8.88 -4.73 8.40
C ARG A 13 -7.73 -5.32 9.19
N GLN A 14 -7.05 -4.48 9.91
CA GLN A 14 -6.15 -4.95 10.96
C GLN A 14 -7.02 -5.79 11.88
N ASN A 15 -6.77 -7.09 11.89
CA ASN A 15 -7.23 -7.94 12.97
C ASN A 15 -6.53 -7.43 14.22
N GLU A 16 -7.19 -6.53 14.95
CA GLU A 16 -6.93 -6.38 16.36
C GLU A 16 -7.15 -7.76 16.96
N ALA A 17 -6.07 -8.31 17.49
CA ALA A 17 -6.11 -9.52 18.27
C ALA A 17 -6.97 -9.25 19.52
N THR A 18 -8.23 -9.61 19.46
CA THR A 18 -9.06 -9.77 20.66
C THR A 18 -8.59 -11.00 21.42
N PRO A 19 -8.55 -10.95 22.76
CA PRO A 19 -8.18 -12.10 23.57
C PRO A 19 -9.12 -13.26 23.32
N LEU A 20 -8.55 -14.45 23.23
CA LEU A 20 -9.29 -15.72 23.12
C LEU A 20 -10.29 -15.84 24.28
N ASP A 21 -11.55 -15.80 23.94
CA ASP A 21 -12.58 -16.44 24.75
C ASP A 21 -12.97 -17.76 24.09
N SER A 22 -12.73 -18.81 24.87
CA SER A 22 -12.97 -20.19 24.47
C SER A 22 -14.48 -20.44 24.40
N GLN A 23 -15.03 -20.63 23.20
CA GLN A 23 -16.23 -21.47 23.07
C GLN A 23 -16.18 -22.21 21.73
N ASN A 24 -16.24 -23.56 21.90
CA ASN A 24 -16.38 -24.53 20.83
C ASN A 24 -17.65 -24.27 20.03
N ASP A 25 -17.49 -24.07 18.73
CA ASP A 25 -18.53 -24.48 17.78
C ASP A 25 -17.84 -24.92 16.49
N ALA A 26 -18.03 -26.22 16.23
CA ALA A 26 -17.57 -26.87 15.03
C ALA A 26 -18.44 -26.39 13.85
N SER A 27 -17.86 -25.58 12.97
CA SER A 27 -18.44 -25.29 11.67
C SER A 27 -17.57 -25.87 10.55
N PRO A 28 -18.16 -26.32 9.44
CA PRO A 28 -17.48 -27.18 8.47
C PRO A 28 -16.36 -26.48 7.75
N LEU A 29 -15.27 -27.20 7.52
CA LEU A 29 -14.15 -26.86 6.65
C LEU A 29 -14.64 -26.36 5.29
N MET A 30 -14.61 -25.07 5.07
CA MET A 30 -14.62 -24.49 3.73
C MET A 30 -13.20 -24.56 3.18
N GLN A 31 -12.95 -25.59 2.40
CA GLN A 31 -11.85 -25.62 1.45
C GLN A 31 -12.14 -24.59 0.36
N GLY A 32 -11.17 -23.75 0.08
CA GLY A 32 -11.21 -22.78 -1.00
C GLY A 32 -10.88 -21.40 -0.47
N GLY A 33 -9.67 -20.92 -0.72
CA GLY A 33 -9.34 -19.51 -0.59
C GLY A 33 -10.31 -18.72 -1.45
N THR A 34 -11.40 -18.28 -0.85
CA THR A 34 -12.20 -17.21 -1.42
C THR A 34 -11.37 -15.94 -1.24
N SER A 35 -10.56 -15.63 -2.24
CA SER A 35 -10.30 -14.22 -2.49
C SER A 35 -11.69 -13.60 -2.54
N PHE A 36 -12.05 -12.81 -1.52
CA PHE A 36 -13.22 -11.96 -1.65
C PHE A 36 -13.11 -11.27 -2.99
N PRO A 37 -14.11 -11.36 -3.87
CA PRO A 37 -14.03 -10.62 -5.10
C PRO A 37 -13.78 -9.18 -4.64
N GLU A 38 -12.58 -8.66 -4.94
CA GLU A 38 -12.40 -7.21 -4.97
C GLU A 38 -13.67 -6.72 -5.61
N THR A 39 -14.33 -5.75 -5.02
CA THR A 39 -15.54 -5.19 -5.61
C THR A 39 -15.11 -4.52 -6.92
N LEU A 40 -14.92 -5.35 -7.93
CA LEU A 40 -14.45 -4.99 -9.29
C LEU A 40 -15.36 -3.94 -9.94
N PHE A 41 -16.43 -3.56 -9.27
CA PHE A 41 -17.46 -2.65 -9.75
C PHE A 41 -17.68 -1.40 -8.90
N SER A 42 -16.98 -1.22 -7.78
CA SER A 42 -17.08 0.03 -7.04
C SER A 42 -16.01 1.00 -7.49
N LYS A 43 -16.44 2.19 -7.86
CA LYS A 43 -15.51 3.29 -8.12
C LYS A 43 -14.76 3.65 -6.84
N GLN A 44 -13.47 3.84 -6.95
CA GLN A 44 -12.59 4.19 -5.83
C GLN A 44 -11.47 5.10 -6.32
N VAL A 45 -10.79 5.75 -5.39
CA VAL A 45 -9.56 6.47 -5.73
C VAL A 45 -8.43 5.46 -5.89
N PHE A 46 -7.68 5.60 -6.96
CA PHE A 46 -6.39 4.92 -7.12
C PHE A 46 -5.33 5.93 -7.51
N ASN A 47 -4.13 5.72 -6.99
CA ASN A 47 -3.00 6.59 -7.27
C ASN A 47 -2.08 5.96 -8.30
N ILE A 48 -1.61 6.79 -9.24
CA ILE A 48 -0.54 6.46 -10.17
C ILE A 48 0.71 7.18 -9.66
N PRO A 49 1.72 6.45 -9.17
CA PRO A 49 2.87 7.04 -8.50
C PRO A 49 3.85 7.70 -9.47
N GLY A 50 4.80 8.43 -8.89
CA GLY A 50 5.87 9.11 -9.59
C GLY A 50 5.58 10.59 -9.83
N ASN A 51 6.62 11.33 -10.17
CA ASN A 51 6.54 12.79 -10.41
C ASN A 51 6.85 13.07 -11.87
N TYR A 52 6.04 12.49 -12.78
CA TYR A 52 6.31 12.53 -14.22
C TYR A 52 5.25 13.30 -15.01
N TYR A 53 4.08 13.55 -14.43
CA TYR A 53 2.89 13.98 -15.15
C TYR A 53 2.54 15.43 -14.85
N SER A 54 2.24 16.22 -15.88
CA SER A 54 1.59 17.52 -15.75
C SER A 54 0.10 17.35 -15.41
N PHE A 55 -0.58 18.43 -15.07
CA PHE A 55 -2.01 18.40 -14.82
C PHE A 55 -2.83 17.92 -16.03
N ASP A 56 -2.42 18.33 -17.23
CA ASP A 56 -3.10 17.91 -18.47
C ASP A 56 -2.82 16.44 -18.79
N ASP A 57 -1.57 15.96 -18.58
CA ASP A 57 -1.25 14.55 -18.69
C ASP A 57 -2.12 13.72 -17.73
N ALA A 58 -2.27 14.20 -16.49
CA ALA A 58 -3.05 13.50 -15.47
C ALA A 58 -4.53 13.33 -15.87
N LYS A 59 -5.14 14.37 -16.43
CA LYS A 59 -6.51 14.27 -16.96
C LYS A 59 -6.61 13.22 -18.08
N ALA A 60 -5.66 13.28 -19.02
CA ALA A 60 -5.64 12.36 -20.14
C ALA A 60 -5.46 10.90 -19.69
N ILE A 61 -4.57 10.67 -18.74
CA ILE A 61 -4.28 9.33 -18.21
C ILE A 61 -5.49 8.77 -17.44
N CYS A 62 -6.13 9.55 -16.54
CA CYS A 62 -7.35 9.08 -15.87
C CYS A 62 -8.43 8.72 -16.89
N ASN A 63 -8.64 9.56 -17.93
CA ASN A 63 -9.59 9.26 -18.99
C ASN A 63 -9.23 7.98 -19.77
N ALA A 64 -7.95 7.72 -20.02
CA ALA A 64 -7.49 6.50 -20.67
C ALA A 64 -7.83 5.23 -19.86
N TYR A 65 -7.90 5.36 -18.52
CA TYR A 65 -8.39 4.30 -17.62
C TYR A 65 -9.93 4.26 -17.48
N GLY A 66 -10.68 5.06 -18.26
CA GLY A 66 -12.13 5.18 -18.09
C GLY A 66 -12.52 5.80 -16.73
N SER A 67 -11.67 6.64 -16.20
CA SER A 67 -11.76 7.29 -14.88
C SER A 67 -11.71 8.80 -15.04
N GLU A 68 -11.84 9.53 -13.93
CA GLU A 68 -11.67 10.98 -13.87
C GLU A 68 -10.69 11.35 -12.75
N LEU A 69 -10.20 12.58 -12.72
CA LEU A 69 -9.39 13.06 -11.60
C LEU A 69 -10.22 13.02 -10.32
N ALA A 70 -9.65 12.47 -9.27
CA ALA A 70 -10.31 12.41 -7.96
C ALA A 70 -10.51 13.82 -7.40
N THR A 71 -11.70 14.09 -6.86
CA THR A 71 -11.99 15.31 -6.10
C THR A 71 -11.34 15.25 -4.71
N TYR A 72 -11.22 16.40 -4.05
CA TYR A 72 -10.78 16.45 -2.65
C TYR A 72 -11.61 15.52 -1.77
N GLN A 73 -12.94 15.56 -1.90
CA GLN A 73 -13.84 14.74 -1.11
C GLN A 73 -13.60 13.23 -1.33
N GLN A 74 -13.37 12.82 -2.57
CA GLN A 74 -13.08 11.41 -2.87
C GLN A 74 -11.74 10.95 -2.26
N VAL A 75 -10.71 11.82 -2.27
CA VAL A 75 -9.43 11.54 -1.60
C VAL A 75 -9.62 11.49 -0.08
N GLU A 76 -10.44 12.37 0.49
CA GLU A 76 -10.76 12.36 1.92
C GLU A 76 -11.53 11.10 2.31
N ASP A 77 -12.48 10.66 1.49
CA ASP A 77 -13.22 9.43 1.73
C ASP A 77 -12.30 8.19 1.62
N ALA A 78 -11.34 8.19 0.68
CA ALA A 78 -10.31 7.16 0.62
C ALA A 78 -9.47 7.13 1.91
N TYR A 79 -9.06 8.29 2.42
CA TYR A 79 -8.37 8.41 3.70
C TYR A 79 -9.18 7.83 4.87
N LYS A 80 -10.47 8.18 4.98
CA LYS A 80 -11.37 7.66 6.02
C LYS A 80 -11.54 6.14 5.96
N ASN A 81 -11.39 5.57 4.77
CA ASN A 81 -11.42 4.13 4.53
C ASN A 81 -10.04 3.45 4.65
N GLY A 82 -9.05 4.13 5.22
CA GLY A 82 -7.72 3.59 5.48
C GLY A 82 -6.73 3.74 4.32
N GLY A 83 -7.12 4.40 3.24
CA GLY A 83 -6.22 4.69 2.12
C GLY A 83 -5.11 5.65 2.53
N GLU A 84 -3.88 5.36 2.10
CA GLU A 84 -2.75 6.29 2.22
C GLU A 84 -1.73 6.04 1.09
N TRP A 85 -1.07 7.12 0.71
CA TRP A 85 0.08 7.09 -0.17
C TRP A 85 0.91 8.35 0.05
N CYS A 86 2.22 8.23 0.07
CA CYS A 86 3.13 9.31 0.44
C CYS A 86 3.69 10.02 -0.79
N ASN A 87 2.85 10.31 -1.76
CA ASN A 87 3.23 10.95 -3.01
C ASN A 87 2.13 11.88 -3.51
N TYR A 88 2.48 13.12 -3.88
CA TYR A 88 1.53 14.04 -4.46
C TYR A 88 0.93 13.49 -5.76
N GLY A 89 -0.38 13.47 -5.85
CA GLY A 89 -1.11 13.13 -7.07
C GLY A 89 -1.99 14.29 -7.53
N TRP A 90 -1.91 14.64 -8.81
CA TRP A 90 -2.84 15.56 -9.44
C TRP A 90 -4.27 15.10 -9.23
N SER A 91 -5.10 15.99 -8.75
CA SER A 91 -6.51 15.78 -8.43
C SER A 91 -7.35 16.86 -9.10
N ALA A 92 -8.67 16.74 -9.06
CA ALA A 92 -9.58 17.74 -9.61
C ALA A 92 -9.29 19.15 -9.07
N ASN A 93 -9.69 20.16 -9.83
CA ASN A 93 -9.47 21.57 -9.52
C ASN A 93 -7.99 21.96 -9.37
N GLN A 94 -7.12 21.29 -10.11
CA GLN A 94 -5.67 21.58 -10.15
C GLN A 94 -5.04 21.48 -8.74
N MET A 95 -5.52 20.56 -7.93
CA MET A 95 -4.95 20.25 -6.63
C MET A 95 -3.93 19.10 -6.75
N ALA A 96 -2.87 19.16 -5.96
CA ALA A 96 -1.98 18.01 -5.74
C ALA A 96 -2.17 17.53 -4.31
N LEU A 97 -2.64 16.29 -4.14
CA LEU A 97 -3.09 15.76 -2.85
C LEU A 97 -2.50 14.39 -2.56
N TYR A 98 -2.31 14.10 -1.27
CA TYR A 98 -2.10 12.74 -0.77
C TYR A 98 -2.60 12.59 0.67
N PRO A 99 -3.12 11.44 1.04
CA PRO A 99 -3.52 11.12 2.41
C PRO A 99 -2.38 10.45 3.18
N THR A 100 -2.31 10.72 4.49
CA THR A 100 -1.40 10.05 5.41
C THR A 100 -2.17 9.61 6.65
N GLN A 101 -2.08 8.30 6.99
CA GLN A 101 -2.72 7.76 8.17
C GLN A 101 -1.99 8.17 9.46
N GLN A 102 -2.76 8.31 10.55
CA GLN A 102 -2.22 8.68 11.85
C GLN A 102 -1.15 7.68 12.34
N ASN A 103 -1.36 6.39 12.07
CA ASN A 103 -0.42 5.35 12.49
C ASN A 103 0.93 5.48 11.78
N THR A 104 0.91 5.72 10.47
CA THR A 104 2.13 5.93 9.67
C THR A 104 2.89 7.16 10.16
N TYR A 105 2.18 8.28 10.39
CA TYR A 105 2.78 9.47 10.97
C TYR A 105 3.44 9.16 12.32
N ASN A 106 2.72 8.53 13.25
CA ASN A 106 3.24 8.20 14.59
C ASN A 106 4.47 7.28 14.53
N ASN A 107 4.56 6.40 13.58
CA ASN A 107 5.70 5.52 13.41
C ASN A 107 6.90 6.26 12.81
N LEU A 108 6.68 7.14 11.85
CA LEU A 108 7.74 7.98 11.28
C LEU A 108 8.35 8.93 12.33
N GLN A 109 7.55 9.44 13.28
CA GLN A 109 8.05 10.25 14.38
C GLN A 109 9.10 9.53 15.27
N LYS A 110 9.14 8.20 15.24
CA LYS A 110 10.11 7.38 16.00
C LYS A 110 11.42 7.19 15.25
N ILE A 111 11.48 7.56 13.98
CA ILE A 111 12.63 7.33 13.10
C ILE A 111 13.34 8.66 12.87
N LYS A 112 14.46 8.86 13.53
CA LYS A 112 15.22 10.12 13.47
C LYS A 112 15.60 10.49 12.04
N GLY A 113 15.22 11.72 11.63
CA GLY A 113 15.48 12.27 10.29
C GLY A 113 14.42 11.92 9.26
N HIS A 114 13.35 11.22 9.66
CA HIS A 114 12.25 10.81 8.79
C HIS A 114 10.87 11.29 9.30
N GLU A 115 10.87 12.17 10.28
CA GLU A 115 9.68 12.64 10.98
C GLU A 115 8.69 13.36 10.04
N HIS A 116 9.18 13.86 8.91
CA HIS A 116 8.40 14.65 7.96
C HIS A 116 8.21 14.00 6.58
N ASP A 117 8.62 12.76 6.41
CA ASP A 117 8.66 12.10 5.09
C ASP A 117 7.29 11.99 4.40
N CYS A 118 6.23 11.79 5.16
CA CYS A 118 4.86 11.67 4.63
C CYS A 118 3.90 12.79 5.08
N GLY A 119 4.43 13.92 5.49
CA GLY A 119 3.62 15.07 5.89
C GLY A 119 2.88 14.85 7.22
N ARG A 120 1.64 15.31 7.32
CA ARG A 120 0.80 15.25 8.52
C ARG A 120 -0.36 14.26 8.33
N PRO A 121 -0.95 13.77 9.42
CA PRO A 121 -2.18 12.96 9.33
C PRO A 121 -3.31 13.71 8.62
N GLY A 122 -4.07 13.02 7.81
CA GLY A 122 -5.13 13.62 7.00
C GLY A 122 -4.70 13.85 5.56
N ILE A 123 -5.35 14.81 4.90
CA ILE A 123 -5.04 15.17 3.51
C ILE A 123 -3.97 16.25 3.48
N ASN A 124 -2.87 15.96 2.82
CA ASN A 124 -1.79 16.88 2.56
C ASN A 124 -1.91 17.44 1.14
N GLY A 125 -1.45 18.67 0.95
CA GLY A 125 -1.40 19.33 -0.35
C GLY A 125 -2.39 20.47 -0.51
N GLY A 126 -2.69 20.82 -1.76
CA GLY A 126 -3.57 21.94 -2.08
C GLY A 126 -3.49 22.33 -3.55
N PHE A 127 -4.00 23.53 -3.85
CA PHE A 127 -3.98 24.08 -5.20
C PHE A 127 -2.54 24.40 -5.66
N ILE A 128 -2.22 24.02 -6.88
CA ILE A 128 -0.91 24.28 -7.50
C ILE A 128 -1.12 25.18 -8.72
N ALA A 129 -0.67 26.41 -8.63
CA ALA A 129 -0.89 27.42 -9.67
C ALA A 129 -0.24 27.08 -11.02
N ASN A 130 0.89 26.38 -11.01
CA ASN A 130 1.56 25.97 -12.24
C ASN A 130 1.16 24.54 -12.64
N PRO A 131 0.34 24.34 -13.70
CA PRO A 131 -0.11 23.01 -14.12
C PRO A 131 1.00 22.14 -14.72
N ASN A 132 2.17 22.71 -15.02
CA ASN A 132 3.30 21.99 -15.60
C ASN A 132 4.21 21.32 -14.56
N VAL A 133 3.97 21.57 -13.27
CA VAL A 133 4.67 20.84 -12.21
C VAL A 133 4.39 19.36 -12.36
N LYS A 134 5.40 18.53 -12.13
CA LYS A 134 5.29 17.09 -12.31
C LYS A 134 4.98 16.41 -10.98
N PHE A 135 3.84 15.72 -10.93
CA PHE A 135 3.39 14.89 -9.81
C PHE A 135 2.93 13.52 -10.31
N GLY A 136 2.53 12.66 -9.38
CA GLY A 136 1.70 11.49 -9.64
C GLY A 136 0.26 11.90 -9.99
N ILE A 137 -0.67 10.95 -9.97
CA ILE A 137 -2.05 11.17 -10.37
C ILE A 137 -2.99 10.47 -9.39
N ASN A 138 -4.07 11.13 -8.98
CA ASN A 138 -5.18 10.54 -8.25
C ASN A 138 -6.37 10.41 -9.19
N CYS A 139 -6.67 9.22 -9.63
CA CYS A 139 -7.85 8.93 -10.45
C CYS A 139 -9.00 8.38 -9.59
N TYR A 140 -10.23 8.66 -9.99
CA TYR A 140 -11.44 8.08 -9.42
C TYR A 140 -12.22 7.29 -10.47
N GLY A 141 -12.36 6.03 -10.26
CA GLY A 141 -13.01 5.11 -11.18
C GLY A 141 -12.81 3.66 -10.79
N ASN A 142 -13.04 2.76 -11.74
CA ASN A 142 -12.71 1.36 -11.52
C ASN A 142 -11.19 1.19 -11.46
N LYS A 143 -10.70 0.69 -10.34
CA LYS A 143 -9.26 0.45 -10.18
C LYS A 143 -8.78 -0.56 -11.22
N PRO A 144 -7.70 -0.28 -11.96
CA PRO A 144 -7.10 -1.26 -12.85
C PRO A 144 -6.69 -2.52 -12.08
N LYS A 145 -6.76 -3.67 -12.74
CA LYS A 145 -6.16 -4.89 -12.18
C LYS A 145 -4.66 -4.68 -12.09
N ILE A 146 -4.11 -4.97 -10.91
CA ILE A 146 -2.65 -5.01 -10.75
C ILE A 146 -2.10 -6.21 -11.50
N ASN A 147 -0.96 -6.00 -12.14
CA ASN A 147 -0.20 -7.08 -12.76
C ASN A 147 0.70 -7.76 -11.69
N GLN A 148 1.33 -8.87 -12.06
CA GLN A 148 2.16 -9.64 -11.13
C GLN A 148 3.36 -8.83 -10.61
N GLU A 149 3.97 -8.00 -11.45
CA GLU A 149 5.12 -7.16 -11.07
C GLU A 149 4.69 -6.08 -10.06
N GLU A 150 3.54 -5.46 -10.28
CA GLU A 150 2.97 -4.49 -9.33
C GLU A 150 2.60 -5.15 -8.00
N GLU A 151 2.07 -6.37 -8.02
CA GLU A 151 1.77 -7.13 -6.81
C GLU A 151 3.04 -7.44 -6.01
N GLU A 152 4.11 -7.84 -6.67
CA GLU A 152 5.40 -8.07 -6.02
C GLU A 152 5.98 -6.79 -5.43
N LEU A 153 5.92 -5.67 -6.17
CA LEU A 153 6.33 -4.36 -5.66
C LEU A 153 5.52 -3.96 -4.43
N MET A 154 4.21 -4.17 -4.43
CA MET A 154 3.36 -3.86 -3.27
C MET A 154 3.72 -4.69 -2.04
N LYS A 155 4.09 -5.96 -2.21
CA LYS A 155 4.49 -6.83 -1.09
C LYS A 155 5.78 -6.38 -0.40
N ILE A 156 6.69 -5.73 -1.13
CA ILE A 156 7.98 -5.27 -0.62
C ILE A 156 8.00 -3.77 -0.29
N ALA A 157 7.00 -3.02 -0.77
CA ALA A 157 6.90 -1.60 -0.52
C ALA A 157 6.58 -1.34 0.96
N SER A 158 7.27 -0.36 1.54
CA SER A 158 7.04 0.09 2.90
C SER A 158 7.11 1.61 2.94
N PRO A 159 6.17 2.29 3.61
CA PRO A 159 6.25 3.73 3.81
C PRO A 159 7.38 4.12 4.76
N TYR A 160 7.97 3.15 5.45
CA TYR A 160 9.03 3.40 6.41
C TYR A 160 10.40 3.25 5.77
N PRO A 161 11.36 4.14 6.04
CA PRO A 161 12.73 3.95 5.63
C PRO A 161 13.30 2.71 6.31
N LYS A 162 14.16 1.98 5.61
CA LYS A 162 14.88 0.85 6.18
C LYS A 162 15.88 1.36 7.22
N THR A 163 15.73 0.92 8.45
CA THR A 163 16.72 1.19 9.50
C THR A 163 18.01 0.40 9.23
N MET A 164 19.11 0.79 9.89
CA MET A 164 20.35 0.00 9.82
C MET A 164 20.14 -1.44 10.29
N GLN A 165 19.28 -1.64 11.28
CA GLN A 165 18.93 -2.98 11.79
C GLN A 165 18.18 -3.80 10.73
N ASP A 166 17.26 -3.19 9.98
CA ASP A 166 16.53 -3.85 8.88
C ASP A 166 17.50 -4.24 7.76
N ILE A 167 18.44 -3.35 7.42
CA ILE A 167 19.46 -3.62 6.40
C ILE A 167 20.37 -4.79 6.82
N GLU A 168 20.81 -4.80 8.08
CA GLU A 168 21.63 -5.89 8.63
C GLU A 168 20.86 -7.20 8.69
N PHE A 169 19.60 -7.15 9.07
CA PHE A 169 18.73 -8.33 9.11
C PHE A 169 18.48 -8.87 7.70
N GLN A 170 18.23 -8.00 6.72
CA GLN A 170 18.08 -8.40 5.33
C GLN A 170 19.34 -9.08 4.79
N LYS A 171 20.54 -8.56 5.11
CA LYS A 171 21.80 -9.20 4.75
C LYS A 171 21.95 -10.61 5.34
N LYS A 172 21.46 -10.81 6.58
CA LYS A 172 21.44 -12.14 7.22
C LYS A 172 20.46 -13.08 6.50
N ILE A 173 19.28 -12.57 6.12
CA ILE A 173 18.31 -13.35 5.34
C ILE A 173 18.95 -13.80 4.02
N ASP A 174 19.55 -12.88 3.28
CA ASP A 174 20.16 -13.17 2.00
C ASP A 174 21.33 -14.16 2.12
N TYR A 175 22.13 -14.01 3.17
CA TYR A 175 23.18 -14.98 3.48
C TYR A 175 22.63 -16.38 3.72
N TRP A 176 21.55 -16.52 4.50
CA TRP A 176 20.96 -17.81 4.81
C TRP A 176 20.17 -18.39 3.64
N LYS A 177 19.50 -17.56 2.84
CA LYS A 177 18.85 -18.00 1.61
C LYS A 177 19.81 -18.76 0.68
N ASN A 178 21.03 -18.25 0.56
CA ASN A 178 22.08 -18.90 -0.25
C ASN A 178 22.62 -20.20 0.36
N LYS A 179 22.21 -20.54 1.57
CA LYS A 179 22.64 -21.73 2.31
C LYS A 179 21.48 -22.64 2.74
N VAL A 180 20.26 -22.35 2.32
CA VAL A 180 19.08 -23.14 2.70
C VAL A 180 19.24 -24.61 2.41
N ASP A 181 19.83 -24.95 1.26
CA ASP A 181 20.09 -26.35 0.85
C ASP A 181 21.13 -27.08 1.73
N GLN A 182 21.89 -26.33 2.54
CA GLN A 182 22.89 -26.87 3.46
C GLN A 182 22.34 -27.01 4.89
N ILE A 183 21.14 -26.48 5.13
CA ILE A 183 20.51 -26.53 6.44
C ILE A 183 19.72 -27.83 6.56
N LEU A 184 20.15 -28.66 7.51
CA LEU A 184 19.45 -29.90 7.80
C LEU A 184 18.15 -29.62 8.54
N VAL A 185 17.04 -30.03 7.95
CA VAL A 185 15.73 -30.02 8.60
C VAL A 185 15.44 -31.43 9.11
N SER A 186 15.19 -31.56 10.41
CA SER A 186 14.96 -32.85 11.07
C SER A 186 13.50 -32.97 11.48
N PRO A 187 12.69 -33.74 10.77
CA PRO A 187 11.32 -33.98 11.15
C PRO A 187 11.21 -34.92 12.36
N PHE A 188 10.34 -34.60 13.30
CA PHE A 188 10.05 -35.46 14.46
C PHE A 188 9.19 -36.68 14.08
N ASN A 189 8.40 -36.57 13.01
CA ASN A 189 7.54 -37.62 12.51
C ASN A 189 7.75 -37.77 11.00
N TYR A 190 8.63 -38.65 10.63
CA TYR A 190 9.02 -38.92 9.24
C TYR A 190 7.82 -39.32 8.36
N ASN A 191 6.87 -40.11 8.91
CA ASN A 191 5.77 -40.64 8.11
C ASN A 191 4.70 -39.60 7.76
N THR A 192 4.66 -38.47 8.48
CA THR A 192 3.67 -37.40 8.29
C THR A 192 4.28 -36.09 7.84
N TRP A 193 5.59 -36.02 7.73
CA TRP A 193 6.31 -34.79 7.44
C TRP A 193 5.87 -34.07 6.14
N GLY A 194 5.46 -34.78 5.15
CA GLY A 194 5.00 -34.23 3.88
C GLY A 194 3.48 -34.14 3.73
N GLN A 195 2.72 -34.34 4.80
CA GLN A 195 1.26 -34.38 4.78
C GLN A 195 0.58 -33.20 5.51
N VAL A 196 1.35 -32.19 5.89
CA VAL A 196 0.87 -31.00 6.58
C VAL A 196 0.73 -29.86 5.59
#